data_cdb7061689008913723a49af6db6b251
#
_entry.id   cdb7061689008913723a49af6db6b251
#
_cell.length_a   1.000
_cell.length_b   1.000
_cell.length_c   1.000
_cell.angle_alpha   90.00
_cell.angle_beta   90.00
_cell.angle_gamma   90.00
#
_symmetry.space_group_name_H-M   'P 1'
#
loop_
_entity.id
_entity.type
_entity.pdbx_description
1 polymer ?
#
loop_
_entity_poly.entity_id
_entity_poly.type
_entity_poly.pdbx_seq_one_letter_code
_entity_poly.pdbx_strand_id
1 'polypeptide(L)'
;VPRVKGGPPPHELTEAEIEELVAAFGRAAGRVKEAGFDGVQLHGAHGYLINQFCSPASNRRHDRWGGSSTRRMRFLEEVALAVRDEVGGDYPLLIKLGIQDFVRDGLTLDEGVEIVHHLADWGLDAVEISCGIGGTSSRKDVLRPEDEAYFLPQARRAREATDLPLILVGGMRSLKVMESILEEGAADFISMSRPLIREPDLPNQWREGRTEPAACLSCNNCWPGPGEYGIACRSHQVGS
;
A
#
# COMPACT_ATOMS: atom_id res chain seq x y z
N VAL A 1 0.13 -9.18 -18.38
CA VAL A 1 1.38 -8.56 -18.83
C VAL A 1 2.53 -9.11 -17.96
N PRO A 2 3.65 -9.57 -18.54
CA PRO A 2 4.79 -10.09 -17.75
C PRO A 2 5.30 -9.03 -16.76
N ARG A 3 5.56 -9.44 -15.52
CA ARG A 3 6.10 -8.57 -14.48
C ARG A 3 7.53 -8.09 -14.79
N VAL A 4 8.28 -8.90 -15.54
CA VAL A 4 9.65 -8.59 -15.98
C VAL A 4 9.67 -8.60 -17.51
N LYS A 5 10.26 -7.57 -18.12
CA LYS A 5 10.41 -7.49 -19.58
C LYS A 5 11.11 -8.74 -20.10
N GLY A 6 10.46 -9.46 -21.03
CA GLY A 6 10.97 -10.72 -21.58
C GLY A 6 10.71 -11.97 -20.74
N GLY A 7 10.05 -11.84 -19.58
CA GLY A 7 9.60 -12.98 -18.79
C GLY A 7 8.40 -13.71 -19.43
N PRO A 8 8.08 -14.93 -18.96
CA PRO A 8 6.90 -15.64 -19.45
C PRO A 8 5.64 -14.83 -19.15
N PRO A 9 4.64 -14.86 -20.05
CA PRO A 9 3.35 -14.23 -19.77
C PRO A 9 2.72 -14.93 -18.55
N PRO A 10 2.11 -14.16 -17.63
CA PRO A 10 1.31 -14.76 -16.56
C PRO A 10 0.09 -15.47 -17.17
N HIS A 11 -0.43 -16.46 -16.44
CA HIS A 11 -1.72 -17.06 -16.75
C HIS A 11 -2.81 -15.99 -16.67
N GLU A 12 -3.62 -15.88 -17.69
CA GLU A 12 -4.81 -15.03 -17.66
C GLU A 12 -5.94 -15.78 -16.94
N LEU A 13 -6.39 -15.23 -15.82
CA LEU A 13 -7.41 -15.85 -14.98
C LEU A 13 -8.75 -15.94 -15.75
N THR A 14 -9.43 -17.07 -15.63
CA THR A 14 -10.84 -17.21 -16.02
C THR A 14 -11.74 -16.49 -15.00
N GLU A 15 -13.00 -16.22 -15.35
CA GLU A 15 -13.96 -15.63 -14.41
C GLU A 15 -14.15 -16.50 -13.16
N ALA A 16 -14.23 -17.81 -13.32
CA ALA A 16 -14.35 -18.75 -12.19
C ALA A 16 -13.12 -18.70 -11.25
N GLU A 17 -11.90 -18.57 -11.79
CA GLU A 17 -10.70 -18.41 -10.98
C GLU A 17 -10.68 -17.06 -10.25
N ILE A 18 -11.22 -16.00 -10.85
CA ILE A 18 -11.34 -14.69 -10.19
C ILE A 18 -12.34 -14.77 -9.03
N GLU A 19 -13.49 -15.40 -9.21
CA GLU A 19 -14.50 -15.60 -8.18
C GLU A 19 -13.96 -16.45 -7.02
N GLU A 20 -13.19 -17.51 -7.31
CA GLU A 20 -12.52 -18.31 -6.29
C GLU A 20 -11.46 -17.51 -5.51
N LEU A 21 -10.72 -16.62 -6.18
CA LEU A 21 -9.79 -15.72 -5.51
C LEU A 21 -10.50 -14.73 -4.58
N VAL A 22 -11.62 -14.15 -5.01
CA VAL A 22 -12.46 -13.29 -4.16
C VAL A 22 -12.88 -14.04 -2.89
N ALA A 23 -13.42 -15.24 -3.04
CA ALA A 23 -13.79 -16.08 -1.91
C ALA A 23 -12.59 -16.46 -1.00
N ALA A 24 -11.41 -16.68 -1.62
CA ALA A 24 -10.18 -17.00 -0.88
C ALA A 24 -9.69 -15.82 -0.01
N PHE A 25 -9.87 -14.56 -0.44
CA PHE A 25 -9.59 -13.39 0.41
C PHE A 25 -10.51 -13.37 1.63
N GLY A 26 -11.81 -13.59 1.46
CA GLY A 26 -12.76 -13.69 2.58
C GLY A 26 -12.31 -14.75 3.59
N ARG A 27 -12.14 -16.00 3.13
CA ARG A 27 -11.68 -17.11 3.99
C ARG A 27 -10.33 -16.83 4.68
N ALA A 28 -9.42 -16.11 4.02
CA ALA A 28 -8.14 -15.72 4.62
C ALA A 28 -8.34 -14.73 5.77
N ALA A 29 -9.21 -13.74 5.60
CA ALA A 29 -9.56 -12.78 6.64
C ALA A 29 -10.26 -13.44 7.82
N GLY A 30 -11.17 -14.40 7.58
CA GLY A 30 -11.79 -15.22 8.62
C GLY A 30 -10.75 -15.93 9.49
N ARG A 31 -9.76 -16.59 8.87
CA ARG A 31 -8.65 -17.24 9.62
C ARG A 31 -7.82 -16.26 10.44
N VAL A 32 -7.58 -15.03 9.92
CA VAL A 32 -6.88 -13.98 10.67
C VAL A 32 -7.67 -13.59 11.92
N LYS A 33 -8.99 -13.39 11.78
CA LYS A 33 -9.89 -13.09 12.91
C LYS A 33 -9.93 -14.22 13.92
N GLU A 34 -10.09 -15.48 13.47
CA GLU A 34 -10.07 -16.67 14.32
C GLU A 34 -8.74 -16.85 15.08
N ALA A 35 -7.62 -16.43 14.49
CA ALA A 35 -6.31 -16.44 15.13
C ALA A 35 -6.13 -15.32 16.19
N GLY A 36 -7.13 -14.45 16.39
CA GLY A 36 -7.14 -13.42 17.44
C GLY A 36 -6.42 -12.12 17.05
N PHE A 37 -6.23 -11.85 15.76
CA PHE A 37 -5.74 -10.54 15.32
C PHE A 37 -6.85 -9.49 15.41
N ASP A 38 -6.47 -8.22 15.65
CA ASP A 38 -7.40 -7.11 15.88
C ASP A 38 -7.97 -6.50 14.60
N GLY A 39 -7.43 -6.83 13.43
CA GLY A 39 -7.86 -6.32 12.14
C GLY A 39 -7.10 -6.95 10.98
N VAL A 40 -7.50 -6.64 9.75
CA VAL A 40 -6.84 -7.10 8.53
C VAL A 40 -6.66 -5.94 7.57
N GLN A 41 -5.51 -5.91 6.86
CA GLN A 41 -5.24 -4.94 5.82
C GLN A 41 -5.07 -5.63 4.46
N LEU A 42 -5.91 -5.28 3.49
CA LEU A 42 -5.77 -5.70 2.10
C LEU A 42 -4.54 -5.05 1.45
N HIS A 43 -3.81 -5.80 0.63
CA HIS A 43 -2.70 -5.24 -0.12
C HIS A 43 -3.12 -4.92 -1.57
N GLY A 44 -3.57 -3.68 -1.78
CA GLY A 44 -4.03 -3.16 -3.07
C GLY A 44 -3.01 -2.26 -3.78
N ALA A 45 -1.70 -2.50 -3.65
CA ALA A 45 -0.65 -1.62 -4.14
C ALA A 45 0.50 -2.35 -4.83
N HIS A 46 1.45 -1.59 -5.40
CA HIS A 46 2.80 -1.99 -5.83
C HIS A 46 2.85 -3.05 -6.95
N GLY A 47 1.78 -3.16 -7.75
CA GLY A 47 1.71 -4.13 -8.85
C GLY A 47 1.39 -5.56 -8.39
N TYR A 48 0.87 -5.76 -7.16
CA TYR A 48 0.30 -7.02 -6.71
C TYR A 48 -1.14 -7.18 -7.16
N LEU A 49 -1.76 -8.33 -6.89
CA LEU A 49 -2.96 -8.82 -7.57
C LEU A 49 -4.08 -7.77 -7.64
N ILE A 50 -4.50 -7.18 -6.53
CA ILE A 50 -5.58 -6.15 -6.51
C ILE A 50 -5.18 -4.95 -7.37
N ASN A 51 -3.97 -4.41 -7.19
CA ASN A 51 -3.48 -3.29 -8.01
C ASN A 51 -3.38 -3.66 -9.50
N GLN A 52 -3.04 -4.92 -9.83
CA GLN A 52 -3.01 -5.39 -11.23
C GLN A 52 -4.40 -5.33 -11.89
N PHE A 53 -5.47 -5.58 -11.14
CA PHE A 53 -6.83 -5.43 -11.67
C PHE A 53 -7.19 -3.96 -11.86
N CYS A 54 -6.83 -3.07 -10.95
CA CYS A 54 -7.12 -1.64 -11.02
C CYS A 54 -6.35 -0.93 -12.15
N SER A 55 -5.10 -1.34 -12.38
CA SER A 55 -4.19 -0.68 -13.33
C SER A 55 -4.43 -1.07 -14.78
N PRO A 56 -4.66 -0.10 -15.68
CA PRO A 56 -4.77 -0.38 -17.12
C PRO A 56 -3.44 -0.84 -17.73
N ALA A 57 -2.29 -0.60 -17.09
CA ALA A 57 -1.00 -1.12 -17.54
C ALA A 57 -0.94 -2.65 -17.49
N SER A 58 -1.61 -3.29 -16.54
CA SER A 58 -1.64 -4.75 -16.35
C SER A 58 -2.96 -5.38 -16.77
N ASN A 59 -4.10 -4.77 -16.44
CA ASN A 59 -5.42 -5.30 -16.77
C ASN A 59 -5.82 -4.91 -18.20
N ARG A 60 -5.66 -5.85 -19.12
CA ARG A 60 -6.02 -5.70 -20.55
C ARG A 60 -7.33 -6.43 -20.92
N ARG A 61 -8.11 -6.83 -19.92
CA ARG A 61 -9.38 -7.55 -20.10
C ARG A 61 -10.45 -6.67 -20.73
N HIS A 62 -11.39 -7.31 -21.41
CA HIS A 62 -12.55 -6.66 -22.03
C HIS A 62 -13.89 -7.18 -21.51
N ASP A 63 -13.87 -8.02 -20.48
CA ASP A 63 -15.03 -8.56 -19.77
C ASP A 63 -15.48 -7.67 -18.60
N ARG A 64 -16.28 -8.21 -17.67
CA ARG A 64 -16.76 -7.48 -16.50
C ARG A 64 -15.67 -7.05 -15.51
N TRP A 65 -14.43 -7.59 -15.63
CA TRP A 65 -13.30 -7.36 -14.77
C TRP A 65 -12.27 -6.36 -15.34
N GLY A 66 -12.54 -5.79 -16.55
CA GLY A 66 -11.59 -4.90 -17.20
C GLY A 66 -12.20 -4.00 -18.27
N GLY A 67 -11.36 -3.19 -18.91
CA GLY A 67 -11.75 -2.20 -19.92
C GLY A 67 -11.96 -0.81 -19.30
N SER A 68 -13.11 -0.48 -18.72
CA SER A 68 -13.34 0.82 -18.07
C SER A 68 -12.76 0.87 -16.64
N SER A 69 -12.53 2.09 -16.09
CA SER A 69 -12.11 2.29 -14.68
C SER A 69 -13.03 1.54 -13.72
N THR A 70 -14.34 1.71 -13.85
CA THR A 70 -15.36 1.02 -13.04
C THR A 70 -15.25 -0.50 -13.07
N ARG A 71 -14.96 -1.09 -14.24
CA ARG A 71 -14.80 -2.55 -14.33
C ARG A 71 -13.47 -3.01 -13.76
N ARG A 72 -12.42 -2.21 -13.86
CA ARG A 72 -11.11 -2.55 -13.29
C ARG A 72 -11.12 -2.53 -11.76
N MET A 73 -11.92 -1.69 -11.12
CA MET A 73 -12.03 -1.65 -9.67
C MET A 73 -12.94 -2.75 -9.08
N ARG A 74 -13.75 -3.42 -9.90
CA ARG A 74 -14.69 -4.47 -9.47
C ARG A 74 -14.04 -5.59 -8.67
N PHE A 75 -12.84 -6.02 -9.02
CA PHE A 75 -12.16 -7.07 -8.24
C PHE A 75 -11.88 -6.61 -6.81
N LEU A 76 -11.44 -5.37 -6.61
CA LEU A 76 -11.26 -4.80 -5.27
C LEU A 76 -12.60 -4.71 -4.52
N GLU A 77 -13.64 -4.21 -5.17
CA GLU A 77 -14.99 -4.13 -4.60
C GLU A 77 -15.45 -5.50 -4.10
N GLU A 78 -15.44 -6.53 -4.95
CA GLU A 78 -15.91 -7.87 -4.58
C GLU A 78 -15.02 -8.52 -3.49
N VAL A 79 -13.71 -8.28 -3.49
CA VAL A 79 -12.80 -8.72 -2.41
C VAL A 79 -13.14 -8.03 -1.10
N ALA A 80 -13.35 -6.72 -1.09
CA ALA A 80 -13.68 -5.96 0.11
C ALA A 80 -15.00 -6.44 0.72
N LEU A 81 -16.03 -6.59 -0.11
CA LEU A 81 -17.34 -7.09 0.31
C LEU A 81 -17.27 -8.53 0.85
N ALA A 82 -16.55 -9.44 0.18
CA ALA A 82 -16.38 -10.82 0.65
C ALA A 82 -15.61 -10.89 1.98
N VAL A 83 -14.60 -10.03 2.18
CA VAL A 83 -13.89 -9.95 3.46
C VAL A 83 -14.80 -9.38 4.54
N ARG A 84 -15.54 -8.31 4.25
CA ARG A 84 -16.48 -7.70 5.21
C ARG A 84 -17.58 -8.66 5.64
N ASP A 85 -18.13 -9.45 4.70
CA ASP A 85 -19.14 -10.49 5.01
C ASP A 85 -18.56 -11.55 5.97
N GLU A 86 -17.35 -11.99 5.75
CA GLU A 86 -16.67 -13.01 6.56
C GLU A 86 -16.30 -12.52 7.98
N VAL A 87 -15.76 -11.28 8.08
CA VAL A 87 -15.26 -10.76 9.36
C VAL A 87 -16.33 -10.01 10.18
N GLY A 88 -17.44 -9.60 9.55
CA GLY A 88 -18.52 -8.82 10.19
C GLY A 88 -18.20 -7.33 10.29
N GLY A 89 -19.20 -6.53 10.68
CA GLY A 89 -19.16 -5.05 10.64
C GLY A 89 -18.19 -4.39 11.61
N ASP A 90 -17.93 -5.01 12.75
CA ASP A 90 -17.13 -4.41 13.84
C ASP A 90 -15.63 -4.74 13.78
N TYR A 91 -15.21 -5.60 12.82
CA TYR A 91 -13.81 -6.00 12.69
C TYR A 91 -13.05 -5.05 11.76
N PRO A 92 -11.95 -4.41 12.19
CA PRO A 92 -11.21 -3.45 11.38
C PRO A 92 -10.72 -4.05 10.07
N LEU A 93 -11.19 -3.48 8.95
CA LEU A 93 -10.80 -3.84 7.59
C LEU A 93 -10.15 -2.63 6.91
N LEU A 94 -8.86 -2.70 6.68
CA LEU A 94 -8.08 -1.65 6.07
C LEU A 94 -7.61 -2.06 4.67
N ILE A 95 -7.17 -1.07 3.89
CA ILE A 95 -6.46 -1.32 2.65
C ILE A 95 -5.21 -0.44 2.53
N LYS A 96 -4.11 -1.03 2.09
CA LYS A 96 -2.99 -0.28 1.50
C LYS A 96 -3.23 -0.17 0.01
N LEU A 97 -3.52 1.02 -0.49
CA LEU A 97 -3.93 1.27 -1.87
C LEU A 97 -2.86 2.05 -2.65
N GLY A 98 -2.50 1.53 -3.82
CA GLY A 98 -1.70 2.26 -4.80
C GLY A 98 -2.63 3.12 -5.67
N ILE A 99 -2.70 4.43 -5.38
CA ILE A 99 -3.62 5.34 -6.08
C ILE A 99 -3.03 5.99 -7.32
N GLN A 100 -1.75 5.74 -7.63
CA GLN A 100 -1.08 6.20 -8.86
C GLN A 100 0.11 5.29 -9.16
N ASP A 101 0.24 4.84 -10.40
CA ASP A 101 1.27 3.85 -10.77
C ASP A 101 2.64 4.46 -11.10
N PHE A 102 2.71 5.71 -11.51
CA PHE A 102 3.93 6.39 -12.02
C PHE A 102 4.58 5.71 -13.24
N VAL A 103 3.79 5.02 -14.04
CA VAL A 103 4.24 4.43 -15.30
C VAL A 103 3.32 4.86 -16.43
N ARG A 104 3.84 4.80 -17.66
CA ARG A 104 3.05 5.09 -18.85
C ARG A 104 1.86 4.11 -18.95
N ASP A 105 0.69 4.63 -19.30
CA ASP A 105 -0.56 3.88 -19.42
C ASP A 105 -0.95 3.12 -18.13
N GLY A 106 -0.44 3.54 -16.95
CA GLY A 106 -0.80 3.03 -15.64
C GLY A 106 -2.01 3.73 -15.04
N LEU A 107 -2.38 3.32 -13.81
CA LEU A 107 -3.43 3.98 -13.03
C LEU A 107 -3.07 5.44 -12.80
N THR A 108 -3.96 6.33 -13.23
CA THR A 108 -3.81 7.78 -13.01
C THR A 108 -4.23 8.15 -11.59
N LEU A 109 -3.80 9.33 -11.11
CA LEU A 109 -4.20 9.81 -9.79
C LEU A 109 -5.72 10.01 -9.70
N ASP A 110 -6.36 10.53 -10.74
CA ASP A 110 -7.80 10.77 -10.74
C ASP A 110 -8.59 9.44 -10.68
N GLU A 111 -8.18 8.41 -11.41
CA GLU A 111 -8.76 7.06 -11.28
C GLU A 111 -8.52 6.46 -9.89
N GLY A 112 -7.34 6.67 -9.29
CA GLY A 112 -7.05 6.23 -7.93
C GLY A 112 -7.89 6.94 -6.87
N VAL A 113 -8.15 8.24 -7.04
CA VAL A 113 -9.05 9.04 -6.18
C VAL A 113 -10.50 8.56 -6.33
N GLU A 114 -10.93 8.19 -7.54
CA GLU A 114 -12.25 7.55 -7.76
C GLU A 114 -12.38 6.25 -6.97
N ILE A 115 -11.34 5.40 -6.94
CA ILE A 115 -11.35 4.19 -6.10
C ILE A 115 -11.47 4.56 -4.62
N VAL A 116 -10.71 5.54 -4.15
CA VAL A 116 -10.75 5.99 -2.74
C VAL A 116 -12.16 6.43 -2.33
N HIS A 117 -12.88 7.12 -3.22
CA HIS A 117 -14.25 7.58 -2.99
C HIS A 117 -15.22 6.43 -2.64
N HIS A 118 -15.02 5.26 -3.22
CA HIS A 118 -15.91 4.11 -3.02
C HIS A 118 -15.55 3.21 -1.82
N LEU A 119 -14.38 3.39 -1.19
CA LEU A 119 -13.88 2.44 -0.17
C LEU A 119 -14.83 2.30 1.03
N ALA A 120 -15.44 3.40 1.49
CA ALA A 120 -16.39 3.37 2.61
C ALA A 120 -17.64 2.55 2.27
N ASP A 121 -18.16 2.69 1.05
CA ASP A 121 -19.34 1.95 0.57
C ASP A 121 -19.05 0.44 0.46
N TRP A 122 -17.79 0.07 0.20
CA TRP A 122 -17.34 -1.32 0.18
C TRP A 122 -16.96 -1.87 1.56
N GLY A 123 -17.18 -1.08 2.61
CA GLY A 123 -16.99 -1.49 4.01
C GLY A 123 -15.55 -1.45 4.51
N LEU A 124 -14.68 -0.66 3.90
CA LEU A 124 -13.33 -0.37 4.43
C LEU A 124 -13.43 0.67 5.56
N ASP A 125 -12.61 0.52 6.59
CA ASP A 125 -12.56 1.40 7.76
C ASP A 125 -11.42 2.42 7.71
N ALA A 126 -10.37 2.16 6.92
CA ALA A 126 -9.25 3.09 6.72
C ALA A 126 -8.47 2.74 5.44
N VAL A 127 -7.74 3.71 4.91
CA VAL A 127 -6.88 3.51 3.74
C VAL A 127 -5.46 4.02 3.98
N GLU A 128 -4.47 3.18 3.70
CA GLU A 128 -3.07 3.57 3.63
C GLU A 128 -2.72 3.99 2.19
N ILE A 129 -2.44 5.26 2.01
CA ILE A 129 -2.12 5.86 0.71
C ILE A 129 -0.68 5.52 0.32
N SER A 130 -0.55 4.80 -0.78
CA SER A 130 0.72 4.48 -1.41
C SER A 130 0.64 4.69 -2.92
N CYS A 131 1.78 4.60 -3.62
CA CYS A 131 1.82 4.73 -5.08
C CYS A 131 2.98 3.91 -5.66
N GLY A 132 2.95 3.80 -7.00
CA GLY A 132 4.05 3.24 -7.77
C GLY A 132 3.98 1.72 -7.94
N ILE A 133 4.39 1.27 -9.11
CA ILE A 133 4.59 -0.14 -9.47
C ILE A 133 5.99 -0.33 -10.07
N GLY A 134 6.47 -1.57 -10.14
CA GLY A 134 7.70 -1.89 -10.87
C GLY A 134 8.95 -1.14 -10.39
N GLY A 135 9.10 -0.89 -9.09
CA GLY A 135 10.27 -0.20 -8.52
C GLY A 135 10.09 1.31 -8.31
N THR A 136 8.95 1.89 -8.73
CA THR A 136 8.64 3.31 -8.50
C THR A 136 7.96 3.54 -7.14
N SER A 137 7.63 2.49 -6.39
CA SER A 137 6.93 2.54 -5.10
C SER A 137 7.80 2.99 -3.92
N SER A 138 9.10 3.07 -4.08
CA SER A 138 10.00 3.51 -3.02
C SER A 138 11.14 4.37 -3.57
N ARG A 139 11.40 5.50 -2.93
CA ARG A 139 12.52 6.37 -3.28
C ARG A 139 13.77 5.97 -2.50
N LYS A 140 14.93 6.18 -3.13
CA LYS A 140 16.25 6.15 -2.48
C LYS A 140 16.63 7.54 -1.98
N ASP A 141 17.63 7.58 -1.11
CA ASP A 141 18.31 8.81 -0.69
C ASP A 141 17.36 9.88 -0.11
N VAL A 142 16.32 9.43 0.60
CA VAL A 142 15.45 10.32 1.38
C VAL A 142 16.21 10.68 2.65
N LEU A 143 16.95 11.78 2.62
CA LEU A 143 17.91 12.16 3.67
C LEU A 143 17.54 13.46 4.37
N ARG A 144 16.78 14.34 3.72
CA ARG A 144 16.40 15.66 4.24
C ARG A 144 14.88 15.71 4.46
N PRO A 145 14.39 16.59 5.34
CA PRO A 145 12.96 16.77 5.60
C PRO A 145 12.12 17.01 4.34
N GLU A 146 12.63 17.77 3.38
CA GLU A 146 11.94 18.09 2.12
C GLU A 146 11.84 16.89 1.16
N ASP A 147 12.61 15.82 1.36
CA ASP A 147 12.54 14.60 0.59
C ASP A 147 11.54 13.60 1.19
N GLU A 148 11.11 13.81 2.45
CA GLU A 148 10.18 12.96 3.16
C GLU A 148 8.74 13.10 2.64
N ALA A 149 7.84 12.25 3.10
CA ALA A 149 6.42 12.29 2.77
C ALA A 149 6.13 12.40 1.26
N TYR A 150 6.88 11.70 0.43
CA TYR A 150 6.86 11.87 -1.03
C TYR A 150 5.53 11.46 -1.70
N PHE A 151 4.58 10.90 -0.95
CA PHE A 151 3.19 10.65 -1.38
C PHE A 151 2.18 11.63 -0.75
N LEU A 152 2.63 12.67 -0.04
CA LEU A 152 1.77 13.69 0.55
C LEU A 152 0.85 14.38 -0.48
N PRO A 153 1.30 14.74 -1.71
CA PRO A 153 0.41 15.30 -2.72
C PRO A 153 -0.75 14.37 -3.08
N GLN A 154 -0.51 13.06 -3.13
CA GLN A 154 -1.53 12.05 -3.39
C GLN A 154 -2.48 11.90 -2.20
N ALA A 155 -1.97 11.93 -0.97
CA ALA A 155 -2.80 11.86 0.23
C ALA A 155 -3.76 13.05 0.34
N ARG A 156 -3.31 14.27 0.03
CA ARG A 156 -4.17 15.47 -0.02
C ARG A 156 -5.32 15.31 -1.02
N ARG A 157 -5.05 14.76 -2.19
CA ARG A 157 -6.09 14.47 -3.19
C ARG A 157 -7.05 13.36 -2.74
N ALA A 158 -6.53 12.32 -2.05
CA ALA A 158 -7.36 11.28 -1.46
C ALA A 158 -8.28 11.82 -0.34
N ARG A 159 -7.79 12.75 0.49
CA ARG A 159 -8.56 13.40 1.55
C ARG A 159 -9.78 14.16 1.02
N GLU A 160 -9.69 14.73 -0.18
CA GLU A 160 -10.82 15.41 -0.83
C GLU A 160 -11.96 14.44 -1.23
N ALA A 161 -11.68 13.13 -1.32
CA ALA A 161 -12.60 12.12 -1.82
C ALA A 161 -13.20 11.21 -0.74
N THR A 162 -12.73 11.26 0.50
CA THR A 162 -13.20 10.36 1.56
C THR A 162 -13.03 10.95 2.95
N ASP A 163 -13.97 10.61 3.84
CA ASP A 163 -13.89 10.88 5.28
C ASP A 163 -13.23 9.72 6.06
N LEU A 164 -12.86 8.63 5.40
CA LEU A 164 -12.15 7.52 6.03
C LEU A 164 -10.82 7.99 6.63
N PRO A 165 -10.39 7.43 7.76
CA PRO A 165 -9.04 7.61 8.27
C PRO A 165 -7.99 7.31 7.20
N LEU A 166 -7.08 8.28 6.97
CA LEU A 166 -5.97 8.14 6.04
C LEU A 166 -4.67 7.84 6.79
N ILE A 167 -3.96 6.86 6.30
CA ILE A 167 -2.61 6.50 6.76
C ILE A 167 -1.63 6.90 5.66
N LEU A 168 -0.62 7.70 5.95
CA LEU A 168 0.36 8.12 4.95
C LEU A 168 1.68 7.38 5.13
N VAL A 169 2.15 6.73 4.06
CA VAL A 169 3.49 6.18 3.92
C VAL A 169 4.30 6.99 2.91
N GLY A 170 5.62 6.95 2.99
CA GLY A 170 6.48 7.49 1.94
C GLY A 170 7.69 8.26 2.45
N GLY A 171 8.72 7.55 2.91
CA GLY A 171 10.00 8.16 3.31
C GLY A 171 9.99 8.88 4.65
N MET A 172 9.05 8.59 5.52
CA MET A 172 8.96 9.16 6.87
C MET A 172 10.19 8.84 7.70
N ARG A 173 10.82 9.87 8.27
CA ARG A 173 12.04 9.77 9.10
C ARG A 173 12.05 10.73 10.28
N SER A 174 11.46 11.91 10.14
CA SER A 174 11.52 12.99 11.11
C SER A 174 10.19 13.16 11.84
N LEU A 175 10.21 13.16 13.17
CA LEU A 175 9.02 13.35 13.99
C LEU A 175 8.29 14.64 13.61
N LYS A 176 9.01 15.76 13.46
CA LYS A 176 8.45 17.06 13.08
C LYS A 176 7.69 17.04 11.74
N VAL A 177 8.21 16.30 10.74
CA VAL A 177 7.53 16.17 9.44
C VAL A 177 6.22 15.41 9.62
N MET A 178 6.25 14.33 10.39
CA MET A 178 5.05 13.52 10.66
C MET A 178 4.00 14.31 11.45
N GLU A 179 4.40 15.02 12.50
CA GLU A 179 3.51 15.89 13.30
C GLU A 179 2.87 16.96 12.42
N SER A 180 3.64 17.66 11.59
CA SER A 180 3.12 18.68 10.67
C SER A 180 2.06 18.14 9.70
N ILE A 181 2.22 16.91 9.20
CA ILE A 181 1.25 16.26 8.31
C ILE A 181 -0.06 15.97 9.04
N LEU A 182 0.02 15.50 10.29
CA LEU A 182 -1.14 15.22 11.12
C LEU A 182 -1.86 16.54 11.54
N GLU A 183 -1.12 17.56 11.93
CA GLU A 183 -1.64 18.89 12.27
C GLU A 183 -2.34 19.57 11.08
N GLU A 184 -1.81 19.38 9.87
CA GLU A 184 -2.42 19.86 8.62
C GLU A 184 -3.73 19.11 8.29
N GLY A 185 -3.97 17.93 8.88
CA GLY A 185 -5.11 17.07 8.57
C GLY A 185 -4.98 16.34 7.22
N ALA A 186 -3.78 16.29 6.64
CA ALA A 186 -3.55 15.59 5.39
C ALA A 186 -3.56 14.05 5.54
N ALA A 187 -3.32 13.57 6.74
CA ALA A 187 -3.48 12.18 7.16
C ALA A 187 -3.83 12.12 8.65
N ASP A 188 -4.40 10.99 9.09
CA ASP A 188 -4.74 10.73 10.50
C ASP A 188 -3.68 9.86 11.18
N PHE A 189 -2.94 9.08 10.38
CA PHE A 189 -1.88 8.18 10.84
C PHE A 189 -0.67 8.20 9.90
N ILE A 190 0.47 7.83 10.45
CA ILE A 190 1.73 7.70 9.69
C ILE A 190 2.18 6.23 9.67
N SER A 191 2.60 5.76 8.50
CA SER A 191 3.17 4.43 8.30
C SER A 191 4.65 4.50 7.95
N MET A 192 5.44 3.63 8.58
CA MET A 192 6.89 3.50 8.35
C MET A 192 7.26 2.04 8.13
N SER A 193 8.28 1.79 7.31
CA SER A 193 8.83 0.46 7.09
C SER A 193 10.35 0.43 7.28
N ARG A 194 11.12 0.98 6.36
CA ARG A 194 12.59 0.93 6.39
C ARG A 194 13.24 1.53 7.65
N PRO A 195 12.75 2.64 8.22
CA PRO A 195 13.22 3.11 9.52
C PRO A 195 13.12 2.05 10.61
N LEU A 196 11.99 1.35 10.69
CA LEU A 196 11.76 0.31 11.71
C LEU A 196 12.55 -0.99 11.45
N ILE A 197 12.98 -1.26 10.22
CA ILE A 197 13.94 -2.34 9.93
C ILE A 197 15.30 -2.01 10.52
N ARG A 198 15.69 -0.73 10.53
CA ARG A 198 16.98 -0.29 11.06
C ARG A 198 16.95 -0.07 12.57
N GLU A 199 15.88 0.53 13.06
CA GLU A 199 15.67 0.95 14.44
C GLU A 199 14.26 0.48 14.90
N PRO A 200 14.09 -0.80 15.29
CA PRO A 200 12.78 -1.34 15.66
C PRO A 200 12.12 -0.62 16.84
N ASP A 201 12.93 -0.06 17.74
CA ASP A 201 12.49 0.66 18.94
C ASP A 201 12.30 2.17 18.73
N LEU A 202 12.43 2.66 17.51
CA LEU A 202 12.39 4.09 17.18
C LEU A 202 11.16 4.84 17.74
N PRO A 203 9.91 4.31 17.66
CA PRO A 203 8.75 4.98 18.23
C PRO A 203 8.82 5.16 19.75
N ASN A 204 9.40 4.20 20.48
CA ASN A 204 9.61 4.32 21.93
C ASN A 204 10.66 5.40 22.23
N GLN A 205 11.77 5.42 21.49
CA GLN A 205 12.81 6.43 21.65
C GLN A 205 12.27 7.85 21.44
N TRP A 206 11.42 8.07 20.44
CA TRP A 206 10.75 9.36 20.24
C TRP A 206 9.82 9.70 21.39
N ARG A 207 9.04 8.75 21.89
CA ARG A 207 8.19 8.94 23.08
C ARG A 207 8.98 9.27 24.33
N GLU A 208 10.22 8.80 24.46
CA GLU A 208 11.16 9.09 25.54
C GLU A 208 11.93 10.39 25.35
N GLY A 209 11.67 11.15 24.27
CA GLY A 209 12.20 12.50 24.06
C GLY A 209 13.35 12.60 23.05
N ARG A 210 13.66 11.53 22.31
CA ARG A 210 14.55 11.63 21.14
C ARG A 210 13.92 12.57 20.10
N THR A 211 14.70 13.46 19.51
CA THR A 211 14.25 14.42 18.50
C THR A 211 14.91 14.20 17.14
N GLU A 212 15.97 13.40 17.09
CA GLU A 212 16.74 13.13 15.89
C GLU A 212 15.90 12.29 14.90
N PRO A 213 16.05 12.54 13.59
CA PRO A 213 15.46 11.70 12.56
C PRO A 213 15.95 10.25 12.65
N ALA A 214 15.16 9.33 12.08
CA ALA A 214 15.59 7.95 11.89
C ALA A 214 16.93 7.86 11.15
N ALA A 215 17.81 6.99 11.60
CA ALA A 215 19.13 6.77 11.00
C ALA A 215 19.08 6.04 9.63
N CYS A 216 17.91 5.62 9.18
CA CYS A 216 17.71 4.96 7.89
C CYS A 216 18.14 5.87 6.73
N LEU A 217 19.03 5.39 5.86
CA LEU A 217 19.54 6.13 4.70
C LEU A 217 18.69 5.97 3.43
N SER A 218 17.56 5.28 3.50
CA SER A 218 16.69 4.96 2.36
C SER A 218 17.43 4.35 1.15
N CYS A 219 18.51 3.61 1.40
CA CYS A 219 19.36 3.00 0.37
C CYS A 219 18.72 1.80 -0.35
N ASN A 220 17.58 1.29 0.16
CA ASN A 220 16.86 0.11 -0.32
C ASN A 220 17.66 -1.22 -0.23
N ASN A 221 18.72 -1.29 0.58
CA ASN A 221 19.54 -2.49 0.79
C ASN A 221 18.99 -3.38 1.92
N CYS A 222 17.69 -3.35 2.19
CA CYS A 222 17.06 -4.17 3.24
C CYS A 222 16.76 -5.60 2.77
N TRP A 223 16.69 -5.83 1.46
CA TRP A 223 16.39 -7.14 0.88
C TRP A 223 17.63 -8.05 0.91
N PRO A 224 17.45 -9.35 1.13
CA PRO A 224 18.55 -10.29 1.12
C PRO A 224 19.20 -10.37 -0.27
N GLY A 225 20.54 -10.45 -0.29
CA GLY A 225 21.30 -10.78 -1.46
C GLY A 225 21.27 -12.30 -1.75
N PRO A 226 21.90 -12.77 -2.85
CA PRO A 226 22.01 -14.18 -3.14
C PRO A 226 22.63 -14.94 -1.97
N GLY A 227 21.94 -15.98 -1.48
CA GLY A 227 22.39 -16.81 -0.35
C GLY A 227 22.13 -16.24 1.03
N GLU A 228 21.54 -15.05 1.13
CA GLU A 228 21.10 -14.45 2.41
C GLU A 228 19.61 -14.70 2.62
N TYR A 229 19.19 -14.69 3.88
CA TYR A 229 17.78 -14.86 4.28
C TYR A 229 17.32 -13.71 5.17
N GLY A 230 16.02 -13.39 5.08
CA GLY A 230 15.38 -12.39 5.91
C GLY A 230 15.64 -10.94 5.49
N ILE A 231 14.83 -10.06 6.06
CA ILE A 231 14.93 -8.60 5.89
C ILE A 231 15.76 -8.04 7.03
N ALA A 232 16.78 -7.24 6.72
CA ALA A 232 17.65 -6.59 7.71
C ALA A 232 18.27 -5.31 7.14
N CYS A 233 18.63 -4.36 7.99
CA CYS A 233 19.40 -3.19 7.56
C CYS A 233 20.84 -3.61 7.27
N ARG A 234 21.29 -3.44 6.02
CA ARG A 234 22.65 -3.74 5.56
C ARG A 234 23.51 -2.50 5.30
N SER A 235 23.03 -1.31 5.67
CA SER A 235 23.77 -0.05 5.44
C SER A 235 25.02 0.11 6.31
N HIS A 236 25.20 -0.71 7.34
CA HIS A 236 26.41 -0.74 8.17
C HIS A 236 27.52 -1.65 7.61
N GLN A 237 27.23 -2.45 6.59
CA GLN A 237 28.20 -3.37 5.99
C GLN A 237 29.00 -2.75 4.83
N VAL A 238 28.68 -1.51 4.44
CA VAL A 238 29.36 -0.77 3.36
C VAL A 238 30.31 0.23 3.99
N GLY A 239 31.33 -0.25 4.71
CA GLY A 239 32.28 0.66 5.37
C GLY A 239 33.18 -0.03 6.40
N SER A 240 33.77 -1.16 6.02
CA SER A 240 34.96 -1.71 6.69
C SER A 240 35.99 -2.15 5.66
#